data_bd9a97cc2e61cfdb0d118ad8ac0aff79
#
_entry.id   bd9a97cc2e61cfdb0d118ad8ac0aff79
#
_cell.length_a   1.000
_cell.length_b   1.000
_cell.length_c   1.000
_cell.angle_alpha   90.00
_cell.angle_beta   90.00
_cell.angle_gamma   90.00
#
_symmetry.space_group_name_H-M   'P 1'
#
loop_
_entity.id
_entity.type
_entity.pdbx_description
1 polymer ?
#
loop_
_entity_poly.entity_id
_entity_poly.type
_entity_poly.pdbx_seq_one_letter_code
_entity_poly.pdbx_strand_id
1 'polypeptide(L)'
;MSFSSAERTKMVALFHELGPDAPTLCEGWTTRDLAAHLWVRENRLDASAGLFIPALKPRLDTVTEEVLERDYDEVVDDWGKGAHKFNPLRYVDKVLNSAEHFVHHEDIRRANGRTEARDFSAATQNELHLPLKMMGSSFLSKSTLPVVLEAEGFPPIVTADKHGVADKGDAVVRVRGTVSEVLLWAFGRDAAQVQIV
;
A
#
# COMPACT_ATOMS: atom_id res chain seq x y z
N MET A 1 10.11 6.86 -16.63
CA MET A 1 10.00 5.87 -15.54
C MET A 1 8.70 6.19 -14.81
N SER A 2 7.82 5.20 -14.52
CA SER A 2 6.60 5.43 -13.73
C SER A 2 6.96 5.58 -12.24
N PHE A 3 6.08 6.20 -11.45
CA PHE A 3 6.25 6.31 -10.00
C PHE A 3 6.40 4.92 -9.34
N SER A 4 5.50 3.99 -9.65
CA SER A 4 5.56 2.61 -9.17
C SER A 4 6.92 1.93 -9.48
N SER A 5 7.46 2.12 -10.70
CA SER A 5 8.78 1.59 -11.06
C SER A 5 9.93 2.25 -10.27
N ALA A 6 9.83 3.55 -9.99
CA ALA A 6 10.82 4.26 -9.19
C ALA A 6 10.78 3.80 -7.73
N GLU A 7 9.59 3.61 -7.16
CA GLU A 7 9.43 3.06 -5.81
C GLU A 7 9.99 1.64 -5.72
N ARG A 8 9.70 0.77 -6.69
CA ARG A 8 10.28 -0.58 -6.76
C ARG A 8 11.81 -0.55 -6.70
N THR A 9 12.44 0.28 -7.51
CA THR A 9 13.91 0.39 -7.53
C THR A 9 14.47 0.81 -6.17
N LYS A 10 13.81 1.76 -5.50
CA LYS A 10 14.22 2.21 -4.16
C LYS A 10 14.00 1.13 -3.10
N MET A 11 12.88 0.39 -3.19
CA MET A 11 12.59 -0.70 -2.26
C MET A 11 13.58 -1.85 -2.40
N VAL A 12 13.98 -2.23 -3.62
CA VAL A 12 15.03 -3.24 -3.84
C VAL A 12 16.32 -2.84 -3.14
N ALA A 13 16.77 -1.60 -3.34
CA ALA A 13 17.96 -1.10 -2.67
C ALA A 13 17.81 -1.12 -1.13
N LEU A 14 16.64 -0.78 -0.62
CA LEU A 14 16.37 -0.75 0.81
C LEU A 14 16.28 -2.17 1.40
N PHE A 15 15.70 -3.13 0.69
CA PHE A 15 15.68 -4.53 1.08
C PHE A 15 17.10 -5.09 1.22
N HIS A 16 17.98 -4.86 0.24
CA HIS A 16 19.38 -5.29 0.32
C HIS A 16 20.16 -4.58 1.44
N GLU A 17 19.89 -3.28 1.67
CA GLU A 17 20.53 -2.52 2.76
C GLU A 17 20.18 -3.09 4.14
N LEU A 18 18.90 -3.44 4.35
CA LEU A 18 18.37 -3.84 5.66
C LEU A 18 18.49 -5.35 5.94
N GLY A 19 18.54 -6.16 4.89
CA GLY A 19 18.52 -7.62 5.01
C GLY A 19 17.13 -8.19 5.37
N PRO A 20 17.03 -9.52 5.55
CA PRO A 20 15.76 -10.25 5.65
C PRO A 20 14.99 -10.07 6.96
N ASP A 21 15.66 -9.69 8.04
CA ASP A 21 15.11 -9.74 9.40
C ASP A 21 14.69 -8.36 9.93
N ALA A 22 14.79 -7.31 9.10
CA ALA A 22 14.42 -5.96 9.52
C ALA A 22 12.89 -5.84 9.68
N PRO A 23 12.42 -5.03 10.67
CA PRO A 23 10.99 -4.84 10.91
C PRO A 23 10.30 -4.08 9.77
N THR A 24 8.99 -4.29 9.66
CA THR A 24 8.09 -3.48 8.83
C THR A 24 6.93 -2.94 9.67
N LEU A 25 6.13 -2.00 9.16
CA LEU A 25 4.88 -1.59 9.81
C LEU A 25 3.74 -2.60 9.61
N CYS A 26 3.93 -3.62 8.80
CA CYS A 26 2.99 -4.74 8.71
C CYS A 26 3.17 -5.63 9.95
N GLU A 27 2.15 -5.73 10.78
CA GLU A 27 2.22 -6.46 12.05
C GLU A 27 2.72 -7.91 11.86
N GLY A 28 3.78 -8.25 12.57
CA GLY A 28 4.41 -9.58 12.53
C GLY A 28 5.25 -9.86 11.30
N TRP A 29 5.44 -8.90 10.37
CA TRP A 29 6.21 -9.10 9.15
C TRP A 29 7.61 -8.48 9.24
N THR A 30 8.57 -9.26 8.80
CA THR A 30 9.92 -8.80 8.46
C THR A 30 9.99 -8.34 7.00
N THR A 31 11.16 -7.83 6.60
CA THR A 31 11.47 -7.53 5.19
C THR A 31 11.38 -8.78 4.30
N ARG A 32 11.71 -9.98 4.82
CA ARG A 32 11.55 -11.27 4.12
C ARG A 32 10.08 -11.54 3.78
N ASP A 33 9.19 -11.39 4.77
CA ASP A 33 7.76 -11.62 4.57
C ASP A 33 7.17 -10.64 3.55
N LEU A 34 7.58 -9.38 3.64
CA LEU A 34 7.13 -8.35 2.71
C LEU A 34 7.65 -8.55 1.29
N ALA A 35 8.91 -8.97 1.12
CA ALA A 35 9.47 -9.31 -0.19
C ALA A 35 8.74 -10.50 -0.83
N ALA A 36 8.46 -11.55 -0.03
CA ALA A 36 7.68 -12.70 -0.47
C ALA A 36 6.26 -12.30 -0.87
N HIS A 37 5.57 -11.49 -0.06
CA HIS A 37 4.24 -10.95 -0.38
C HIS A 37 4.22 -10.22 -1.74
N LEU A 38 5.14 -9.28 -1.95
CA LEU A 38 5.22 -8.50 -3.17
C LEU A 38 5.53 -9.38 -4.39
N TRP A 39 6.41 -10.37 -4.23
CA TRP A 39 6.74 -11.31 -5.29
C TRP A 39 5.53 -12.19 -5.65
N VAL A 40 4.85 -12.79 -4.67
CA VAL A 40 3.65 -13.64 -4.88
C VAL A 40 2.55 -12.85 -5.56
N ARG A 41 2.27 -11.66 -5.07
CA ARG A 41 1.22 -10.78 -5.60
C ARG A 41 1.41 -10.52 -7.10
N GLU A 42 2.64 -10.34 -7.56
CA GLU A 42 2.91 -9.98 -8.94
C GLU A 42 3.23 -11.16 -9.86
N ASN A 43 3.68 -12.29 -9.33
CA ASN A 43 4.14 -13.41 -10.14
C ASN A 43 3.24 -14.65 -10.06
N ARG A 44 2.36 -14.75 -9.04
CA ARG A 44 1.52 -15.92 -8.81
C ARG A 44 0.04 -15.53 -8.77
N LEU A 45 -0.56 -15.33 -9.95
CA LEU A 45 -1.99 -14.96 -10.08
C LEU A 45 -2.92 -16.02 -9.50
N ASP A 46 -2.51 -17.28 -9.56
CA ASP A 46 -3.24 -18.41 -8.99
C ASP A 46 -3.32 -18.37 -7.45
N ALA A 47 -2.38 -17.70 -6.82
CA ALA A 47 -2.30 -17.54 -5.37
C ALA A 47 -2.76 -16.15 -4.91
N SER A 48 -2.40 -15.10 -5.64
CA SER A 48 -2.68 -13.71 -5.25
C SER A 48 -4.17 -13.38 -5.11
N ALA A 49 -5.05 -14.13 -5.79
CA ALA A 49 -6.49 -14.03 -5.57
C ALA A 49 -6.90 -14.35 -4.12
N GLY A 50 -6.11 -15.14 -3.39
CA GLY A 50 -6.31 -15.42 -1.97
C GLY A 50 -6.17 -14.19 -1.04
N LEU A 51 -5.58 -13.10 -1.53
CA LEU A 51 -5.56 -11.82 -0.81
C LEU A 51 -6.97 -11.22 -0.63
N PHE A 52 -7.89 -11.54 -1.54
CA PHE A 52 -9.23 -10.96 -1.58
C PHE A 52 -10.35 -12.00 -1.39
N ILE A 53 -10.07 -13.27 -1.70
CA ILE A 53 -11.03 -14.37 -1.69
C ILE A 53 -10.64 -15.36 -0.59
N PRO A 54 -11.38 -15.41 0.56
CA PRO A 54 -11.02 -16.28 1.68
C PRO A 54 -10.89 -17.76 1.33
N ALA A 55 -11.70 -18.27 0.39
CA ALA A 55 -11.66 -19.66 -0.05
C ALA A 55 -10.33 -20.03 -0.75
N LEU A 56 -9.59 -19.04 -1.29
CA LEU A 56 -8.31 -19.23 -1.95
C LEU A 56 -7.11 -18.97 -1.04
N LYS A 57 -7.36 -18.55 0.22
CA LYS A 57 -6.30 -18.29 1.20
C LYS A 57 -5.35 -19.47 1.40
N PRO A 58 -5.78 -20.75 1.51
CA PRO A 58 -4.85 -21.88 1.66
C PRO A 58 -3.84 -21.99 0.51
N ARG A 59 -4.25 -21.65 -0.71
CA ARG A 59 -3.33 -21.63 -1.87
C ARG A 59 -2.31 -20.51 -1.75
N LEU A 60 -2.75 -19.33 -1.31
CA LEU A 60 -1.85 -18.20 -1.04
C LEU A 60 -0.83 -18.57 0.04
N ASP A 61 -1.28 -19.16 1.15
CA ASP A 61 -0.40 -19.54 2.27
C ASP A 61 0.68 -20.53 1.81
N THR A 62 0.28 -21.62 1.10
CA THR A 62 1.24 -22.60 0.54
C THR A 62 2.28 -21.95 -0.36
N VAL A 63 1.85 -21.09 -1.29
CA VAL A 63 2.77 -20.44 -2.23
C VAL A 63 3.69 -19.44 -1.54
N THR A 64 3.18 -18.76 -0.50
CA THR A 64 4.00 -17.84 0.31
C THR A 64 5.07 -18.61 1.07
N GLU A 65 4.74 -19.75 1.68
CA GLU A 65 5.71 -20.63 2.34
C GLU A 65 6.80 -21.10 1.37
N GLU A 66 6.42 -21.57 0.16
CA GLU A 66 7.38 -21.95 -0.89
C GLU A 66 8.36 -20.82 -1.24
N VAL A 67 7.88 -19.57 -1.27
CA VAL A 67 8.71 -18.39 -1.59
C VAL A 67 9.61 -18.02 -0.40
N LEU A 68 9.14 -18.14 0.82
CA LEU A 68 9.92 -17.87 2.04
C LEU A 68 11.11 -18.83 2.22
N GLU A 69 11.04 -20.04 1.65
CA GLU A 69 12.16 -21.01 1.64
C GLU A 69 13.26 -20.64 0.62
N ARG A 70 12.98 -19.75 -0.33
CA ARG A 70 13.96 -19.29 -1.32
C ARG A 70 15.00 -18.36 -0.67
N ASP A 71 16.14 -18.21 -1.36
CA ASP A 71 17.10 -17.18 -1.02
C ASP A 71 16.46 -15.78 -1.06
N TYR A 72 16.69 -14.98 -0.01
CA TYR A 72 16.06 -13.67 0.12
C TYR A 72 16.45 -12.71 -0.99
N ASP A 73 17.75 -12.63 -1.29
CA ASP A 73 18.26 -11.70 -2.30
C ASP A 73 17.77 -12.09 -3.70
N GLU A 74 17.63 -13.39 -3.98
CA GLU A 74 17.02 -13.87 -5.23
C GLU A 74 15.54 -13.45 -5.34
N VAL A 75 14.76 -13.54 -4.25
CA VAL A 75 13.36 -13.12 -4.25
C VAL A 75 13.24 -11.61 -4.50
N VAL A 76 14.08 -10.81 -3.82
CA VAL A 76 14.13 -9.35 -3.97
C VAL A 76 14.50 -8.97 -5.41
N ASP A 77 15.56 -9.59 -5.96
CA ASP A 77 16.03 -9.31 -7.32
C ASP A 77 15.02 -9.72 -8.39
N ASP A 78 14.35 -10.87 -8.21
CA ASP A 78 13.29 -11.32 -9.11
C ASP A 78 12.11 -10.36 -9.10
N TRP A 79 11.67 -9.92 -7.91
CA TRP A 79 10.63 -8.90 -7.81
C TRP A 79 11.07 -7.58 -8.43
N GLY A 80 12.33 -7.22 -8.26
CA GLY A 80 12.94 -6.01 -8.84
C GLY A 80 12.84 -5.93 -10.37
N LYS A 81 12.90 -7.07 -11.06
CA LYS A 81 12.73 -7.16 -12.52
C LYS A 81 11.30 -6.82 -12.99
N GLY A 82 10.35 -6.80 -12.05
CA GLY A 82 8.93 -6.54 -12.31
C GLY A 82 8.17 -7.77 -12.80
N ALA A 83 6.84 -7.68 -12.78
CA ALA A 83 5.95 -8.75 -13.19
C ALA A 83 6.25 -9.23 -14.62
N HIS A 84 6.10 -10.54 -14.83
CA HIS A 84 6.36 -11.17 -16.13
C HIS A 84 5.57 -10.48 -17.25
N LYS A 85 6.18 -10.36 -18.45
CA LYS A 85 5.61 -9.60 -19.60
C LYS A 85 4.22 -10.05 -20.01
N PHE A 86 3.86 -11.30 -19.76
CA PHE A 86 2.55 -11.89 -20.07
C PHE A 86 1.54 -11.82 -18.92
N ASN A 87 1.87 -11.16 -17.80
CA ASN A 87 0.91 -10.97 -16.72
C ASN A 87 -0.10 -9.87 -17.10
N PRO A 88 -1.40 -10.20 -17.30
CA PRO A 88 -2.41 -9.22 -17.69
C PRO A 88 -2.64 -8.15 -16.61
N LEU A 89 -2.42 -8.46 -15.32
CA LEU A 89 -2.53 -7.49 -14.23
C LEU A 89 -1.48 -6.39 -14.31
N ARG A 90 -0.39 -6.57 -15.04
CA ARG A 90 0.59 -5.52 -15.30
C ARG A 90 -0.03 -4.24 -15.89
N TYR A 91 -1.10 -4.38 -16.66
CA TYR A 91 -1.75 -3.27 -17.36
C TYR A 91 -2.99 -2.75 -16.64
N VAL A 92 -3.71 -3.62 -15.95
CA VAL A 92 -4.95 -3.28 -15.25
C VAL A 92 -4.66 -2.56 -13.91
N ASP A 93 -3.49 -2.78 -13.35
CA ASP A 93 -3.22 -2.51 -11.94
C ASP A 93 -2.24 -1.33 -11.70
N LYS A 94 -2.10 -0.42 -12.66
CA LYS A 94 -1.15 0.69 -12.52
C LYS A 94 -1.42 1.54 -11.27
N VAL A 95 -2.69 1.81 -11.00
CA VAL A 95 -3.11 2.63 -9.85
C VAL A 95 -2.87 1.88 -8.54
N LEU A 96 -3.24 0.61 -8.52
CA LEU A 96 -3.08 -0.23 -7.34
C LEU A 96 -1.60 -0.46 -7.02
N ASN A 97 -0.76 -0.72 -8.04
CA ASN A 97 0.67 -0.89 -7.85
C ASN A 97 1.36 0.38 -7.37
N SER A 98 0.90 1.57 -7.77
CA SER A 98 1.44 2.82 -7.24
C SER A 98 1.16 2.98 -5.74
N ALA A 99 -0.06 2.64 -5.30
CA ALA A 99 -0.40 2.65 -3.89
C ALA A 99 0.37 1.59 -3.08
N GLU A 100 0.39 0.34 -3.55
CA GLU A 100 1.08 -0.77 -2.90
C GLU A 100 2.58 -0.50 -2.74
N HIS A 101 3.26 -0.12 -3.83
CA HIS A 101 4.70 0.17 -3.75
C HIS A 101 4.99 1.36 -2.85
N PHE A 102 4.14 2.39 -2.87
CA PHE A 102 4.29 3.54 -1.98
C PHE A 102 4.10 3.13 -0.52
N VAL A 103 2.99 2.48 -0.19
CA VAL A 103 2.65 2.10 1.20
C VAL A 103 3.71 1.15 1.76
N HIS A 104 4.07 0.11 1.04
CA HIS A 104 5.07 -0.84 1.51
C HIS A 104 6.50 -0.28 1.55
N HIS A 105 6.84 0.70 0.70
CA HIS A 105 8.08 1.44 0.85
C HIS A 105 8.08 2.23 2.18
N GLU A 106 6.98 2.90 2.50
CA GLU A 106 6.85 3.58 3.80
C GLU A 106 6.84 2.61 4.98
N ASP A 107 6.25 1.42 4.82
CA ASP A 107 6.27 0.38 5.86
C ASP A 107 7.70 0.00 6.24
N ILE A 108 8.59 -0.15 5.26
CA ILE A 108 10.01 -0.46 5.51
C ILE A 108 10.73 0.79 6.05
N ARG A 109 10.58 1.94 5.41
CA ARG A 109 11.29 3.17 5.80
C ARG A 109 11.00 3.54 7.25
N ARG A 110 9.72 3.63 7.62
CA ARG A 110 9.30 4.14 8.92
C ARG A 110 9.61 3.17 10.05
N ALA A 111 9.48 1.88 9.83
CA ALA A 111 9.87 0.87 10.81
C ALA A 111 11.38 0.89 11.11
N ASN A 112 12.20 1.41 10.17
CA ASN A 112 13.66 1.49 10.28
C ASN A 112 14.18 2.93 10.49
N GLY A 113 13.38 3.77 11.15
CA GLY A 113 13.78 5.10 11.63
C GLY A 113 13.76 6.23 10.60
N ARG A 114 13.30 5.97 9.36
CA ARG A 114 13.13 6.98 8.31
C ARG A 114 11.68 7.49 8.30
N THR A 115 11.29 8.22 9.35
CA THR A 115 9.89 8.58 9.64
C THR A 115 9.40 9.84 8.95
N GLU A 116 10.30 10.65 8.39
CA GLU A 116 9.95 11.91 7.74
C GLU A 116 9.02 11.68 6.52
N ALA A 117 7.99 12.52 6.41
CA ALA A 117 7.14 12.56 5.22
C ALA A 117 7.98 12.95 3.98
N ARG A 118 7.70 12.29 2.86
CA ARG A 118 8.39 12.57 1.60
C ARG A 118 7.64 13.63 0.80
N ASP A 119 8.40 14.56 0.23
CA ASP A 119 7.87 15.52 -0.75
C ASP A 119 7.72 14.87 -2.13
N PHE A 120 6.59 15.11 -2.76
CA PHE A 120 6.29 14.60 -4.09
C PHE A 120 5.90 15.71 -5.05
N SER A 121 6.29 15.55 -6.32
CA SER A 121 5.83 16.43 -7.40
C SER A 121 4.31 16.40 -7.54
N ALA A 122 3.71 17.44 -8.07
CA ALA A 122 2.27 17.49 -8.34
C ALA A 122 1.77 16.31 -9.19
N ALA A 123 2.58 15.82 -10.14
CA ALA A 123 2.25 14.66 -10.95
C ALA A 123 2.15 13.37 -10.07
N THR A 124 3.08 13.17 -9.15
CA THR A 124 3.06 12.05 -8.22
C THR A 124 1.92 12.16 -7.22
N GLN A 125 1.64 13.37 -6.71
CA GLN A 125 0.51 13.59 -5.82
C GLN A 125 -0.82 13.24 -6.50
N ASN A 126 -1.01 13.60 -7.77
CA ASN A 126 -2.17 13.18 -8.55
C ASN A 126 -2.24 11.66 -8.71
N GLU A 127 -1.11 10.98 -8.93
CA GLU A 127 -1.05 9.51 -9.04
C GLU A 127 -1.42 8.84 -7.71
N LEU A 128 -0.99 9.37 -6.55
CA LEU A 128 -1.33 8.87 -5.23
C LEU A 128 -2.78 9.21 -4.79
N HIS A 129 -3.34 10.31 -5.28
CA HIS A 129 -4.71 10.67 -4.99
C HIS A 129 -5.73 9.73 -5.64
N LEU A 130 -5.40 9.15 -6.79
CA LEU A 130 -6.32 8.29 -7.54
C LEU A 130 -6.71 7.02 -6.78
N PRO A 131 -5.78 6.21 -6.18
CA PRO A 131 -6.15 5.08 -5.35
C PRO A 131 -6.93 5.50 -4.11
N LEU A 132 -6.62 6.63 -3.48
CA LEU A 132 -7.38 7.16 -2.36
C LEU A 132 -8.84 7.39 -2.74
N LYS A 133 -9.09 8.01 -3.90
CA LYS A 133 -10.43 8.26 -4.43
C LYS A 133 -11.17 6.96 -4.78
N MET A 134 -10.49 5.99 -5.39
CA MET A 134 -11.12 4.75 -5.86
C MET A 134 -11.38 3.75 -4.74
N MET A 135 -10.51 3.66 -3.76
CA MET A 135 -10.49 2.60 -2.76
C MET A 135 -10.77 3.08 -1.32
N GLY A 136 -10.80 4.39 -1.08
CA GLY A 136 -11.01 4.94 0.27
C GLY A 136 -12.25 4.37 0.95
N SER A 137 -13.36 4.23 0.23
CA SER A 137 -14.59 3.62 0.78
C SER A 137 -14.41 2.15 1.16
N SER A 138 -13.59 1.39 0.44
CA SER A 138 -13.30 -0.01 0.75
C SER A 138 -12.43 -0.14 1.99
N PHE A 139 -11.35 0.64 2.08
CA PHE A 139 -10.42 0.62 3.20
C PHE A 139 -11.10 1.03 4.51
N LEU A 140 -11.98 2.03 4.44
CA LEU A 140 -12.67 2.60 5.60
C LEU A 140 -14.08 2.04 5.82
N SER A 141 -14.44 0.95 5.14
CA SER A 141 -15.78 0.33 5.21
C SER A 141 -16.19 -0.09 6.61
N LYS A 142 -15.23 -0.35 7.49
CA LYS A 142 -15.46 -0.72 8.90
C LYS A 142 -15.64 0.48 9.83
N SER A 143 -15.43 1.72 9.34
CA SER A 143 -15.64 2.92 10.16
C SER A 143 -17.12 3.00 10.59
N THR A 144 -17.33 3.35 11.84
CA THR A 144 -18.66 3.58 12.44
C THR A 144 -19.18 4.98 12.15
N LEU A 145 -18.28 5.93 11.86
CA LEU A 145 -18.59 7.30 11.49
C LEU A 145 -18.20 7.56 10.04
N PRO A 146 -18.88 8.48 9.35
CA PRO A 146 -18.39 8.98 8.07
C PRO A 146 -17.00 9.56 8.20
N VAL A 147 -16.16 9.32 7.20
CA VAL A 147 -14.79 9.82 7.15
C VAL A 147 -14.66 10.78 5.97
N VAL A 148 -14.15 11.98 6.24
CA VAL A 148 -13.84 13.00 5.24
C VAL A 148 -12.33 13.09 5.12
N LEU A 149 -11.80 12.65 3.99
CA LEU A 149 -10.37 12.71 3.67
C LEU A 149 -10.07 14.04 2.98
N GLU A 150 -9.31 14.90 3.63
CA GLU A 150 -8.94 16.23 3.18
C GLU A 150 -7.45 16.26 2.82
N ALA A 151 -7.10 15.73 1.65
CA ALA A 151 -5.74 15.78 1.11
C ALA A 151 -5.44 17.18 0.56
N GLU A 152 -4.30 17.75 0.94
CA GLU A 152 -3.88 19.09 0.51
C GLU A 152 -3.85 19.22 -1.01
N GLY A 153 -4.51 20.27 -1.53
CA GLY A 153 -4.58 20.54 -2.96
C GLY A 153 -5.63 19.73 -3.74
N PHE A 154 -6.44 18.91 -3.06
CA PHE A 154 -7.47 18.08 -3.67
C PHE A 154 -8.86 18.31 -3.05
N PRO A 155 -9.94 18.07 -3.80
CA PRO A 155 -11.28 18.07 -3.24
C PRO A 155 -11.43 17.01 -2.14
N PRO A 156 -12.20 17.29 -1.07
CA PRO A 156 -12.48 16.32 -0.03
C PRO A 156 -13.14 15.05 -0.58
N ILE A 157 -12.79 13.90 -0.02
CA ILE A 157 -13.40 12.62 -0.33
C ILE A 157 -14.21 12.17 0.88
N VAL A 158 -15.53 12.05 0.72
CA VAL A 158 -16.42 11.52 1.75
C VAL A 158 -16.53 10.01 1.57
N THR A 159 -16.30 9.26 2.63
CA THR A 159 -16.35 7.79 2.63
C THR A 159 -16.98 7.26 3.92
N ALA A 160 -17.37 6.00 3.93
CA ALA A 160 -18.10 5.36 5.04
C ALA A 160 -19.41 6.06 5.45
N ASP A 161 -19.93 6.95 4.62
CA ASP A 161 -21.18 7.67 4.87
C ASP A 161 -22.41 6.87 4.42
N LYS A 162 -22.80 5.87 5.22
CA LYS A 162 -23.90 4.94 4.90
C LYS A 162 -25.27 5.59 4.94
N HIS A 163 -25.41 6.77 5.57
CA HIS A 163 -26.69 7.42 5.83
C HIS A 163 -26.77 8.87 5.35
N GLY A 164 -25.78 9.35 4.60
CA GLY A 164 -25.70 10.73 4.12
C GLY A 164 -25.64 11.75 5.25
N VAL A 165 -24.97 11.41 6.36
CA VAL A 165 -24.86 12.29 7.53
C VAL A 165 -23.79 13.36 7.37
N ALA A 166 -22.79 13.14 6.53
CA ALA A 166 -21.72 14.11 6.30
C ALA A 166 -22.26 15.44 5.75
N ASP A 167 -23.26 15.39 4.87
CA ASP A 167 -23.93 16.56 4.30
C ASP A 167 -24.81 17.31 5.31
N LYS A 168 -25.21 16.67 6.40
CA LYS A 168 -26.06 17.23 7.45
C LYS A 168 -25.28 17.90 8.57
N GLY A 169 -23.94 17.84 8.52
CA GLY A 169 -23.06 18.42 9.53
C GLY A 169 -23.00 17.65 10.84
N ASP A 170 -23.42 16.39 10.85
CA ASP A 170 -23.33 15.51 12.00
C ASP A 170 -21.88 15.06 12.28
N ALA A 171 -21.68 14.28 13.33
CA ALA A 171 -20.36 13.80 13.74
C ALA A 171 -19.68 13.02 12.61
N VAL A 172 -18.54 13.54 12.16
CA VAL A 172 -17.67 12.94 11.13
C VAL A 172 -16.23 12.92 11.61
N VAL A 173 -15.44 12.00 11.11
CA VAL A 173 -13.99 12.00 11.30
C VAL A 173 -13.36 12.73 10.11
N ARG A 174 -12.62 13.81 10.36
CA ARG A 174 -11.87 14.53 9.31
C ARG A 174 -10.40 14.20 9.42
N VAL A 175 -9.80 13.81 8.32
CA VAL A 175 -8.39 13.44 8.24
C VAL A 175 -7.70 14.39 7.26
N ARG A 176 -6.76 15.20 7.77
CA ARG A 176 -6.08 16.26 7.02
C ARG A 176 -4.59 16.00 6.92
N GLY A 177 -4.02 16.24 5.76
CA GLY A 177 -2.59 16.14 5.52
C GLY A 177 -2.24 16.13 4.04
N THR A 178 -0.97 15.91 3.74
CA THR A 178 -0.56 15.68 2.35
C THR A 178 -1.24 14.42 1.80
N VAL A 179 -1.39 14.31 0.48
CA VAL A 179 -2.06 13.16 -0.13
C VAL A 179 -1.39 11.83 0.23
N SER A 180 -0.06 11.82 0.37
CA SER A 180 0.72 10.64 0.77
C SER A 180 0.40 10.19 2.18
N GLU A 181 0.31 11.13 3.13
CA GLU A 181 0.01 10.82 4.53
C GLU A 181 -1.45 10.38 4.72
N VAL A 182 -2.38 11.06 4.04
CA VAL A 182 -3.80 10.65 4.06
C VAL A 182 -3.98 9.25 3.45
N LEU A 183 -3.21 8.91 2.40
CA LEU A 183 -3.23 7.57 1.81
C LEU A 183 -2.69 6.52 2.78
N LEU A 184 -1.56 6.78 3.45
CA LEU A 184 -1.02 5.87 4.48
C LEU A 184 -2.02 5.64 5.61
N TRP A 185 -2.64 6.70 6.11
CA TRP A 185 -3.67 6.59 7.12
C TRP A 185 -4.86 5.74 6.66
N ALA A 186 -5.33 5.94 5.43
CA ALA A 186 -6.43 5.16 4.86
C ALA A 186 -6.09 3.66 4.72
N PHE A 187 -4.79 3.34 4.53
CA PHE A 187 -4.28 1.97 4.56
C PHE A 187 -4.03 1.43 5.98
N GLY A 188 -4.44 2.17 7.03
CA GLY A 188 -4.35 1.75 8.43
C GLY A 188 -2.96 1.88 9.05
N ARG A 189 -2.12 2.81 8.56
CA ARG A 189 -0.78 3.05 9.13
C ARG A 189 -0.85 4.16 10.17
N ASP A 190 -0.75 3.78 11.45
CA ASP A 190 -0.74 4.74 12.57
C ASP A 190 0.46 5.70 12.53
N ALA A 191 1.52 5.31 11.80
CA ALA A 191 2.69 6.15 11.57
C ALA A 191 2.44 7.29 10.57
N ALA A 192 1.25 7.42 9.99
CA ALA A 192 0.89 8.51 9.09
C ALA A 192 0.84 9.85 9.84
N GLN A 193 1.41 10.88 9.23
CA GLN A 193 1.47 12.25 9.81
C GLN A 193 0.25 13.06 9.35
N VAL A 194 -0.90 12.81 9.98
CA VAL A 194 -2.18 13.45 9.69
C VAL A 194 -2.75 14.14 10.92
N GLN A 195 -3.63 15.12 10.68
CA GLN A 195 -4.47 15.72 11.71
C GLN A 195 -5.85 15.06 11.67
N ILE A 196 -6.31 14.55 12.80
CA ILE A 196 -7.65 13.96 12.96
C ILE A 196 -8.49 14.92 13.80
N VAL A 197 -9.65 15.34 13.26
CA VAL A 197 -10.54 16.32 13.88
C VAL A 197 -11.97 15.80 13.89
#